data_652ad8cec57554e8b87f79fd0786a63b
#
_entry.id   652ad8cec57554e8b87f79fd0786a63b
#
_cell.length_a   1.000
_cell.length_b   1.000
_cell.length_c   1.000
_cell.angle_alpha   90.00
_cell.angle_beta   90.00
_cell.angle_gamma   90.00
#
_symmetry.space_group_name_H-M   'P 1'
#
loop_
_entity.id
_entity.type
_entity.pdbx_description
1 polymer ?
#
loop_
_entity_poly.entity_id
_entity_poly.type
_entity_poly.pdbx_seq_one_letter_code
_entity_poly.pdbx_strand_id
1 'polypeptide(L)'
;GLTANEHERRWLVRQQEGQLDERRLGEGLVGERAIFKRRSEAPPEIGAPQMKPKRIRIILDASASMYHMQFDGRLTRELETCLMVMEAMQRVDPTRFEFDIVAHSGDQVVIPLVKLGSMPKTDGDRFRILRDIVAYTQYCMTGDNTVECITQSIKDVRSQDADDYFVIALSDANLGRYAITPQVLGSALKRDEKVKAAVIFIDKGGAEAGHIAKALPGRAFVAENTKDIPRVLSDILTSLMH
;
A
#
# COMPACT_ATOMS: atom_id res chain seq x y z
N GLY A 1 -5.90 3.49 12.84
CA GLY A 1 -6.39 2.12 12.82
C GLY A 1 -6.67 1.70 11.40
N LEU A 2 -6.06 0.62 10.96
CA LEU A 2 -6.42 -0.04 9.71
C LEU A 2 -7.86 -0.53 9.87
N THR A 3 -8.79 0.07 9.14
CA THR A 3 -10.20 -0.30 9.19
C THR A 3 -10.38 -1.70 8.63
N ALA A 4 -11.21 -2.49 9.31
CA ALA A 4 -11.60 -3.81 8.87
C ALA A 4 -12.22 -3.75 7.45
N ASN A 5 -11.97 -4.78 6.65
CA ASN A 5 -12.45 -4.89 5.29
C ASN A 5 -13.99 -4.85 5.23
N GLU A 6 -14.58 -4.32 4.17
CA GLU A 6 -16.05 -4.38 3.97
C GLU A 6 -16.58 -5.81 3.93
N HIS A 7 -15.77 -6.80 3.56
CA HIS A 7 -16.12 -8.21 3.62
C HIS A 7 -16.25 -8.77 5.04
N GLU A 8 -15.68 -8.10 6.04
CA GLU A 8 -15.84 -8.45 7.46
C GLU A 8 -17.13 -7.85 8.07
N ARG A 9 -17.75 -6.89 7.38
CA ARG A 9 -18.97 -6.22 7.83
C ARG A 9 -20.16 -6.74 7.04
N ARG A 10 -20.81 -7.78 7.54
CA ARG A 10 -22.10 -8.22 6.96
C ARG A 10 -23.21 -7.26 7.34
N TRP A 11 -24.05 -6.93 6.37
CA TRP A 11 -25.32 -6.30 6.64
C TRP A 11 -26.29 -7.36 7.19
N LEU A 12 -26.66 -7.20 8.45
CA LEU A 12 -27.81 -7.92 8.98
C LEU A 12 -29.05 -7.21 8.46
N VAL A 13 -29.79 -7.88 7.59
CA VAL A 13 -31.09 -7.44 7.10
C VAL A 13 -32.19 -7.93 8.04
N ARG A 14 -33.40 -7.41 7.92
CA ARG A 14 -34.54 -7.76 8.79
C ARG A 14 -34.32 -7.40 10.25
N GLN A 15 -33.75 -6.24 10.49
CA GLN A 15 -33.59 -5.68 11.83
C GLN A 15 -34.74 -4.74 12.16
N GLN A 16 -35.05 -4.58 13.44
CA GLN A 16 -36.08 -3.65 13.90
C GLN A 16 -35.49 -2.24 14.14
N GLU A 17 -34.17 -2.10 14.15
CA GLU A 17 -33.43 -0.85 14.34
C GLU A 17 -32.20 -0.82 13.44
N GLY A 18 -31.78 0.39 13.01
CA GLY A 18 -30.59 0.59 12.20
C GLY A 18 -30.82 1.53 11.01
N GLN A 19 -30.10 1.29 9.92
CA GLN A 19 -30.29 2.01 8.66
C GLN A 19 -31.46 1.40 7.89
N LEU A 20 -32.35 2.22 7.39
CA LEU A 20 -33.51 1.78 6.59
C LEU A 20 -33.03 1.00 5.36
N ASP A 21 -33.61 -0.18 5.11
CA ASP A 21 -33.37 -0.95 3.91
C ASP A 21 -34.36 -0.52 2.82
N GLU A 22 -33.92 0.33 1.90
CA GLU A 22 -34.75 0.90 0.83
C GLU A 22 -35.48 -0.18 -0.03
N ARG A 23 -34.90 -1.37 -0.14
CA ARG A 23 -35.50 -2.48 -0.89
C ARG A 23 -36.75 -3.06 -0.20
N ARG A 24 -36.91 -2.76 1.08
CA ARG A 24 -37.99 -3.29 1.92
C ARG A 24 -39.02 -2.25 2.38
N LEU A 25 -38.92 -1.03 1.86
CA LEU A 25 -39.85 0.06 2.17
C LEU A 25 -41.31 -0.35 1.91
N GLY A 26 -41.56 -1.11 0.84
CA GLY A 26 -42.91 -1.62 0.54
C GLY A 26 -43.47 -2.54 1.62
N GLU A 27 -42.63 -3.36 2.27
CA GLU A 27 -43.02 -4.25 3.36
C GLU A 27 -43.35 -3.44 4.64
N GLY A 28 -42.63 -2.33 4.87
CA GLY A 28 -42.91 -1.42 5.98
C GLY A 28 -44.27 -0.74 5.90
N LEU A 29 -44.74 -0.46 4.68
CA LEU A 29 -46.09 0.13 4.44
C LEU A 29 -47.23 -0.80 4.84
N VAL A 30 -46.99 -2.11 4.85
CA VAL A 30 -47.97 -3.12 5.28
C VAL A 30 -47.80 -3.58 6.73
N GLY A 31 -46.97 -2.85 7.51
CA GLY A 31 -46.80 -3.04 8.95
C GLY A 31 -45.62 -3.94 9.38
N GLU A 32 -44.77 -4.37 8.45
CA GLU A 32 -43.55 -5.12 8.80
C GLU A 32 -42.54 -4.20 9.50
N ARG A 33 -42.10 -4.58 10.71
CA ARG A 33 -41.16 -3.79 11.53
C ARG A 33 -39.69 -4.09 11.22
N ALA A 34 -39.41 -5.23 10.59
CA ALA A 34 -38.05 -5.68 10.32
C ALA A 34 -37.52 -5.15 8.97
N ILE A 35 -37.63 -3.84 8.73
CA ILE A 35 -37.27 -3.16 7.49
C ILE A 35 -35.90 -2.45 7.57
N PHE A 36 -35.19 -2.58 8.67
CA PHE A 36 -33.87 -1.99 8.86
C PHE A 36 -32.75 -2.98 8.57
N LYS A 37 -31.60 -2.46 8.23
CA LYS A 37 -30.33 -3.17 8.12
C LYS A 37 -29.31 -2.57 9.07
N ARG A 38 -28.51 -3.42 9.73
CA ARG A 38 -27.46 -3.02 10.65
C ARG A 38 -26.13 -3.61 10.20
N ARG A 39 -25.06 -2.82 10.26
CA ARG A 39 -23.70 -3.36 10.13
C ARG A 39 -23.34 -4.14 11.38
N SER A 40 -22.99 -5.39 11.23
CA SER A 40 -22.54 -6.25 12.33
C SER A 40 -21.11 -6.71 12.03
N GLU A 41 -20.28 -6.62 13.04
CA GLU A 41 -19.02 -7.35 13.14
C GLU A 41 -19.32 -8.69 13.81
N ALA A 42 -20.03 -9.55 13.11
CA ALA A 42 -20.33 -10.88 13.65
C ALA A 42 -19.02 -11.70 13.69
N PRO A 43 -18.77 -12.47 14.78
CA PRO A 43 -17.75 -13.49 14.74
C PRO A 43 -18.05 -14.45 13.59
N PRO A 44 -17.01 -15.03 12.94
CA PRO A 44 -17.21 -15.95 11.83
C PRO A 44 -18.12 -17.08 12.26
N GLU A 45 -19.17 -17.35 11.45
CA GLU A 45 -20.03 -18.50 11.68
C GLU A 45 -19.21 -19.79 11.62
N ILE A 46 -19.55 -20.76 12.47
CA ILE A 46 -18.90 -22.07 12.45
C ILE A 46 -19.04 -22.67 11.04
N GLY A 47 -17.91 -22.87 10.34
CA GLY A 47 -17.87 -23.34 8.96
C GLY A 47 -17.75 -22.26 7.89
N ALA A 48 -17.70 -20.96 8.26
CA ALA A 48 -17.32 -19.93 7.30
C ALA A 48 -15.86 -20.14 6.83
N PRO A 49 -15.55 -19.93 5.54
CA PRO A 49 -14.18 -20.02 5.06
C PRO A 49 -13.30 -19.05 5.87
N GLN A 50 -12.19 -19.57 6.38
CA GLN A 50 -11.22 -18.76 7.11
C GLN A 50 -10.76 -17.63 6.20
N MET A 51 -10.88 -16.37 6.62
CA MET A 51 -10.41 -15.22 5.85
C MET A 51 -8.90 -15.31 5.71
N LYS A 52 -8.41 -15.17 4.49
CA LYS A 52 -6.99 -15.17 4.20
C LYS A 52 -6.40 -13.81 4.57
N PRO A 53 -5.12 -13.75 4.94
CA PRO A 53 -4.49 -12.48 5.22
C PRO A 53 -4.47 -11.58 3.98
N LYS A 54 -4.49 -10.28 4.17
CA LYS A 54 -4.21 -9.30 3.11
C LYS A 54 -2.72 -9.26 2.87
N ARG A 55 -2.33 -9.30 1.61
CA ARG A 55 -0.94 -9.29 1.18
C ARG A 55 -0.51 -7.88 0.80
N ILE A 56 0.48 -7.33 1.49
CA ILE A 56 0.99 -5.97 1.26
C ILE A 56 2.47 -6.03 0.93
N ARG A 57 2.88 -5.47 -0.20
CA ARG A 57 4.28 -5.23 -0.56
C ARG A 57 4.56 -3.74 -0.60
N ILE A 58 5.59 -3.32 0.12
CA ILE A 58 6.15 -1.98 0.04
C ILE A 58 7.42 -2.02 -0.80
N ILE A 59 7.50 -1.12 -1.78
CA ILE A 59 8.67 -0.96 -2.65
C ILE A 59 9.36 0.35 -2.28
N LEU A 60 10.66 0.30 -2.05
CA LEU A 60 11.51 1.45 -1.75
C LEU A 60 12.43 1.76 -2.93
N ASP A 61 12.77 3.01 -3.09
CA ASP A 61 13.67 3.50 -4.12
C ASP A 61 15.11 3.52 -3.61
N ALA A 62 15.89 2.51 -3.95
CA ALA A 62 17.32 2.46 -3.65
C ALA A 62 18.20 2.83 -4.86
N SER A 63 17.68 3.67 -5.77
CA SER A 63 18.43 4.19 -6.91
C SER A 63 19.52 5.18 -6.50
N ALA A 64 20.51 5.38 -7.37
CA ALA A 64 21.63 6.27 -7.10
C ALA A 64 21.22 7.73 -6.86
N SER A 65 20.10 8.19 -7.42
CA SER A 65 19.60 9.55 -7.21
C SER A 65 19.22 9.81 -5.76
N MET A 66 18.79 8.79 -5.03
CA MET A 66 18.46 8.91 -3.60
C MET A 66 19.66 9.34 -2.77
N TYR A 67 20.87 8.85 -3.09
CA TYR A 67 22.08 9.23 -2.39
C TYR A 67 22.71 10.51 -2.98
N HIS A 68 22.88 10.57 -4.30
CA HIS A 68 23.59 11.69 -4.95
C HIS A 68 22.81 13.00 -4.91
N MET A 69 21.48 12.96 -4.82
CA MET A 69 20.62 14.14 -4.75
C MET A 69 19.96 14.33 -3.37
N GLN A 70 20.57 13.80 -2.32
CA GLN A 70 20.01 13.82 -0.95
C GLN A 70 19.95 15.19 -0.27
N PHE A 71 20.42 16.26 -0.90
CA PHE A 71 20.44 17.62 -0.34
C PHE A 71 19.04 18.14 0.06
N ASP A 72 18.00 17.63 -0.56
CA ASP A 72 16.62 17.92 -0.22
C ASP A 72 16.07 17.01 0.90
N GLY A 73 16.87 16.06 1.40
CA GLY A 73 16.55 15.13 2.46
C GLY A 73 15.65 13.95 2.01
N ARG A 74 15.60 13.64 0.69
CA ARG A 74 14.78 12.53 0.16
C ARG A 74 15.14 11.18 0.75
N LEU A 75 16.44 10.85 0.81
CA LEU A 75 16.92 9.60 1.41
C LEU A 75 16.52 9.50 2.89
N THR A 76 16.69 10.59 3.66
CA THR A 76 16.29 10.62 5.07
C THR A 76 14.79 10.34 5.21
N ARG A 77 13.94 11.00 4.41
CA ARG A 77 12.48 10.77 4.44
C ARG A 77 12.10 9.34 4.09
N GLU A 78 12.80 8.72 3.15
CA GLU A 78 12.56 7.33 2.79
C GLU A 78 12.95 6.37 3.93
N LEU A 79 14.13 6.58 4.54
CA LEU A 79 14.57 5.80 5.70
C LEU A 79 13.62 5.94 6.89
N GLU A 80 13.17 7.17 7.19
CA GLU A 80 12.15 7.44 8.20
C GLU A 80 10.83 6.72 7.88
N THR A 81 10.42 6.73 6.61
CA THR A 81 9.22 6.02 6.16
C THR A 81 9.36 4.52 6.31
N CYS A 82 10.50 3.96 5.90
CA CYS A 82 10.79 2.54 6.06
C CYS A 82 10.74 2.12 7.54
N LEU A 83 11.37 2.89 8.42
CA LEU A 83 11.34 2.66 9.85
C LEU A 83 9.90 2.69 10.40
N MET A 84 9.15 3.72 10.06
CA MET A 84 7.75 3.88 10.48
C MET A 84 6.88 2.70 10.00
N VAL A 85 7.06 2.25 8.76
CA VAL A 85 6.34 1.08 8.22
C VAL A 85 6.69 -0.18 9.01
N MET A 86 7.98 -0.44 9.25
CA MET A 86 8.41 -1.60 10.04
C MET A 86 7.82 -1.59 11.46
N GLU A 87 7.78 -0.44 12.13
CA GLU A 87 7.21 -0.30 13.47
C GLU A 87 5.68 -0.45 13.46
N ALA A 88 5.01 0.14 12.49
CA ALA A 88 3.56 0.03 12.36
C ALA A 88 3.13 -1.41 12.11
N MET A 89 3.82 -2.09 11.21
CA MET A 89 3.50 -3.47 10.83
C MET A 89 3.83 -4.49 11.90
N GLN A 90 4.79 -4.21 12.79
CA GLN A 90 5.05 -5.07 13.95
C GLN A 90 3.85 -5.17 14.92
N ARG A 91 2.98 -4.16 14.91
CA ARG A 91 1.79 -4.09 15.78
C ARG A 91 0.54 -4.69 15.15
N VAL A 92 0.64 -5.12 13.90
CA VAL A 92 -0.49 -5.65 13.12
C VAL A 92 -0.60 -7.16 13.36
N ASP A 93 -1.83 -7.66 13.45
CA ASP A 93 -2.10 -9.08 13.57
C ASP A 93 -1.62 -9.83 12.32
N PRO A 94 -0.64 -10.74 12.43
CA PRO A 94 -0.09 -11.47 11.30
C PRO A 94 -1.08 -12.45 10.66
N THR A 95 -2.17 -12.78 11.33
CA THR A 95 -3.24 -13.60 10.76
C THR A 95 -4.13 -12.82 9.79
N ARG A 96 -4.14 -11.50 9.90
CA ARG A 96 -4.95 -10.58 9.08
C ARG A 96 -4.16 -9.90 7.98
N PHE A 97 -2.87 -9.68 8.20
CA PHE A 97 -2.00 -8.97 7.26
C PHE A 97 -0.65 -9.64 7.17
N GLU A 98 -0.23 -9.90 5.95
CA GLU A 98 1.13 -10.32 5.63
C GLU A 98 1.79 -9.26 4.77
N PHE A 99 3.03 -8.93 5.07
CA PHE A 99 3.74 -7.94 4.29
C PHE A 99 5.22 -8.27 4.14
N ASP A 100 5.81 -7.70 3.11
CA ASP A 100 7.23 -7.67 2.85
C ASP A 100 7.66 -6.29 2.38
N ILE A 101 8.96 -6.02 2.45
CA ILE A 101 9.57 -4.81 1.93
C ILE A 101 10.64 -5.20 0.94
N VAL A 102 10.56 -4.65 -0.25
CA VAL A 102 11.57 -4.79 -1.28
C VAL A 102 12.07 -3.41 -1.69
N ALA A 103 13.24 -3.34 -2.33
CA ALA A 103 13.71 -2.14 -2.99
C ALA A 103 14.04 -2.43 -4.45
N HIS A 104 14.27 -1.39 -5.23
CA HIS A 104 14.91 -1.48 -6.55
C HIS A 104 16.11 -0.53 -6.63
N SER A 105 17.01 -0.82 -7.52
CA SER A 105 18.13 0.05 -7.85
C SER A 105 18.36 0.08 -9.36
N GLY A 106 19.33 0.85 -9.83
CA GLY A 106 19.71 0.82 -11.25
C GLY A 106 20.20 -0.55 -11.73
N ASP A 107 20.73 -1.37 -10.83
CA ASP A 107 21.30 -2.69 -11.14
C ASP A 107 20.34 -3.85 -10.92
N GLN A 108 19.39 -3.69 -10.00
CA GLN A 108 18.53 -4.78 -9.57
C GLN A 108 17.06 -4.34 -9.55
N VAL A 109 16.23 -5.13 -10.20
CA VAL A 109 14.78 -4.88 -10.27
C VAL A 109 14.10 -5.09 -8.93
N VAL A 110 14.46 -6.15 -8.20
CA VAL A 110 13.88 -6.48 -6.89
C VAL A 110 14.98 -6.87 -5.92
N ILE A 111 15.11 -6.10 -4.85
CA ILE A 111 16.05 -6.33 -3.75
C ILE A 111 15.21 -6.66 -2.51
N PRO A 112 15.23 -7.89 -1.99
CA PRO A 112 14.46 -8.23 -0.79
C PRO A 112 15.13 -7.65 0.46
N LEU A 113 14.41 -6.76 1.17
CA LEU A 113 14.86 -6.15 2.42
C LEU A 113 14.22 -6.83 3.65
N VAL A 114 12.91 -6.99 3.63
CA VAL A 114 12.16 -7.73 4.65
C VAL A 114 11.37 -8.82 3.94
N LYS A 115 11.71 -10.07 4.24
CA LYS A 115 10.99 -11.21 3.66
C LYS A 115 9.65 -11.42 4.36
N LEU A 116 8.70 -11.99 3.65
CA LEU A 116 7.41 -12.40 4.18
C LEU A 116 7.58 -13.25 5.44
N GLY A 117 6.84 -12.91 6.50
CA GLY A 117 6.91 -13.62 7.77
C GLY A 117 8.18 -13.36 8.60
N SER A 118 9.12 -12.52 8.12
CA SER A 118 10.42 -12.25 8.74
C SER A 118 10.56 -10.80 9.19
N MET A 119 9.56 -10.30 9.95
CA MET A 119 9.60 -8.95 10.49
C MET A 119 10.79 -8.69 11.39
N PRO A 120 11.48 -7.54 11.23
CA PRO A 120 12.52 -7.12 12.16
C PRO A 120 11.91 -6.84 13.54
N LYS A 121 12.38 -7.59 14.55
CA LYS A 121 11.83 -7.49 15.91
C LYS A 121 12.60 -6.52 16.80
N THR A 122 13.88 -6.31 16.51
CA THR A 122 14.77 -5.47 17.31
C THR A 122 15.19 -4.21 16.55
N ASP A 123 15.61 -3.18 17.27
CA ASP A 123 16.18 -1.96 16.66
C ASP A 123 17.43 -2.28 15.84
N GLY A 124 18.24 -3.26 16.30
CA GLY A 124 19.41 -3.72 15.56
C GLY A 124 19.06 -4.35 14.21
N ASP A 125 17.92 -5.07 14.11
CA ASP A 125 17.45 -5.64 12.84
C ASP A 125 16.98 -4.53 11.92
N ARG A 126 16.19 -3.56 12.43
CA ARG A 126 15.72 -2.40 11.66
C ARG A 126 16.89 -1.57 11.15
N PHE A 127 17.88 -1.32 12.02
CA PHE A 127 19.08 -0.56 11.64
C PHE A 127 19.87 -1.24 10.52
N ARG A 128 19.99 -2.57 10.53
CA ARG A 128 20.64 -3.29 9.42
C ARG A 128 19.91 -3.05 8.10
N ILE A 129 18.59 -3.12 8.08
CA ILE A 129 17.79 -2.88 6.87
C ILE A 129 18.01 -1.45 6.36
N LEU A 130 17.95 -0.44 7.24
CA LEU A 130 18.18 0.95 6.86
C LEU A 130 19.61 1.17 6.32
N ARG A 131 20.62 0.57 6.95
CA ARG A 131 22.01 0.61 6.48
C ARG A 131 22.15 -0.03 5.10
N ASP A 132 21.48 -1.14 4.86
CA ASP A 132 21.54 -1.86 3.59
C ASP A 132 20.88 -1.03 2.47
N ILE A 133 19.78 -0.32 2.74
CA ILE A 133 19.19 0.65 1.80
C ILE A 133 20.22 1.72 1.43
N VAL A 134 20.87 2.36 2.42
CA VAL A 134 21.90 3.38 2.17
C VAL A 134 23.05 2.80 1.33
N ALA A 135 23.50 1.59 1.63
CA ALA A 135 24.55 0.94 0.86
C ALA A 135 24.14 0.72 -0.61
N TYR A 136 22.90 0.25 -0.86
CA TYR A 136 22.42 0.12 -2.23
C TYR A 136 22.37 1.45 -2.96
N THR A 137 21.84 2.52 -2.34
CA THR A 137 21.79 3.85 -2.97
C THR A 137 23.17 4.42 -3.27
N GLN A 138 24.18 4.10 -2.44
CA GLN A 138 25.54 4.61 -2.56
C GLN A 138 26.35 3.89 -3.62
N TYR A 139 26.15 2.58 -3.78
CA TYR A 139 27.00 1.72 -4.60
C TYR A 139 26.37 1.21 -5.88
N CYS A 140 25.07 1.50 -6.13
CA CYS A 140 24.44 1.09 -7.38
C CYS A 140 24.84 1.98 -8.55
N MET A 141 24.72 1.43 -9.75
CA MET A 141 24.88 2.20 -10.99
C MET A 141 23.69 3.12 -11.24
N THR A 142 23.87 4.07 -12.18
CA THR A 142 22.78 4.94 -12.62
C THR A 142 21.72 4.13 -13.37
N GLY A 143 20.47 4.37 -13.05
CA GLY A 143 19.32 3.70 -13.65
C GLY A 143 18.13 3.75 -12.71
N ASP A 144 16.97 3.42 -13.23
CA ASP A 144 15.73 3.34 -12.49
C ASP A 144 14.96 2.10 -12.95
N ASN A 145 14.56 1.27 -12.01
CA ASN A 145 13.76 0.07 -12.25
C ASN A 145 12.39 0.15 -11.56
N THR A 146 11.86 1.36 -11.29
CA THR A 146 10.57 1.56 -10.61
C THR A 146 9.44 0.81 -11.31
N VAL A 147 9.31 0.95 -12.63
CA VAL A 147 8.22 0.35 -13.42
C VAL A 147 8.35 -1.17 -13.45
N GLU A 148 9.57 -1.67 -13.66
CA GLU A 148 9.89 -3.09 -13.68
C GLU A 148 9.66 -3.73 -12.30
N CYS A 149 10.06 -3.05 -11.23
CA CYS A 149 9.86 -3.49 -9.86
C CYS A 149 8.37 -3.57 -9.50
N ILE A 150 7.58 -2.56 -9.83
CA ILE A 150 6.12 -2.56 -9.65
C ILE A 150 5.52 -3.75 -10.40
N THR A 151 5.89 -3.91 -11.68
CA THR A 151 5.38 -4.98 -12.53
C THR A 151 5.69 -6.37 -11.98
N GLN A 152 6.93 -6.59 -11.53
CA GLN A 152 7.35 -7.87 -10.96
C GLN A 152 6.68 -8.09 -9.59
N SER A 153 6.59 -7.05 -8.77
CA SER A 153 5.94 -7.11 -7.46
C SER A 153 4.46 -7.48 -7.55
N ILE A 154 3.74 -6.96 -8.55
CA ILE A 154 2.34 -7.34 -8.81
C ILE A 154 2.23 -8.84 -9.12
N LYS A 155 3.13 -9.39 -9.94
CA LYS A 155 3.15 -10.83 -10.23
C LYS A 155 3.44 -11.66 -8.97
N ASP A 156 4.42 -11.21 -8.18
CA ASP A 156 4.87 -11.94 -6.99
C ASP A 156 3.77 -12.00 -5.93
N VAL A 157 3.12 -10.88 -5.60
CA VAL A 157 2.04 -10.87 -4.61
C VAL A 157 0.83 -11.67 -5.08
N ARG A 158 0.55 -11.70 -6.39
CA ARG A 158 -0.54 -12.50 -6.97
C ARG A 158 -0.29 -14.00 -6.93
N SER A 159 0.96 -14.43 -6.84
CA SER A 159 1.30 -15.84 -6.68
C SER A 159 0.99 -16.39 -5.28
N GLN A 160 0.74 -15.51 -4.32
CA GLN A 160 0.36 -15.85 -2.96
C GLN A 160 -1.16 -15.94 -2.83
N ASP A 161 -1.64 -16.71 -1.88
CA ASP A 161 -3.07 -16.90 -1.61
C ASP A 161 -3.52 -15.90 -0.53
N ALA A 162 -4.25 -14.86 -0.93
CA ALA A 162 -4.71 -13.76 -0.06
C ALA A 162 -6.07 -13.24 -0.48
N ASP A 163 -6.78 -12.57 0.42
CA ASP A 163 -8.09 -11.96 0.13
C ASP A 163 -7.94 -10.66 -0.67
N ASP A 164 -6.94 -9.84 -0.32
CA ASP A 164 -6.60 -8.60 -1.02
C ASP A 164 -5.10 -8.50 -1.25
N TYR A 165 -4.72 -7.84 -2.34
CA TYR A 165 -3.33 -7.62 -2.73
C TYR A 165 -3.04 -6.13 -2.88
N PHE A 166 -1.99 -5.66 -2.22
CA PHE A 166 -1.53 -4.28 -2.27
C PHE A 166 -0.06 -4.20 -2.65
N VAL A 167 0.26 -3.31 -3.58
CA VAL A 167 1.63 -2.95 -3.94
C VAL A 167 1.75 -1.44 -3.83
N ILE A 168 2.58 -0.94 -2.94
CA ILE A 168 2.77 0.49 -2.69
C ILE A 168 4.24 0.82 -2.91
N ALA A 169 4.53 1.62 -3.93
CA ALA A 169 5.88 2.10 -4.21
C ALA A 169 6.11 3.48 -3.59
N LEU A 170 7.29 3.68 -3.03
CA LEU A 170 7.82 4.98 -2.62
C LEU A 170 8.87 5.39 -3.65
N SER A 171 8.84 6.64 -4.11
CA SER A 171 9.77 7.15 -5.12
C SER A 171 10.08 8.63 -4.89
N ASP A 172 11.23 9.09 -5.37
CA ASP A 172 11.65 10.50 -5.32
C ASP A 172 11.08 11.36 -6.44
N ALA A 173 10.17 10.81 -7.24
CA ALA A 173 9.55 11.45 -8.42
C ALA A 173 10.52 11.84 -9.55
N ASN A 174 11.77 11.38 -9.54
CA ASN A 174 12.74 11.70 -10.59
C ASN A 174 12.56 10.84 -11.87
N LEU A 175 11.30 10.55 -12.20
CA LEU A 175 10.92 9.59 -13.24
C LEU A 175 11.14 10.13 -14.67
N GLY A 176 10.98 11.44 -14.87
CA GLY A 176 11.17 12.08 -16.17
C GLY A 176 12.59 11.94 -16.70
N ARG A 177 13.59 11.86 -15.82
CA ARG A 177 14.99 11.60 -16.20
C ARG A 177 15.16 10.25 -16.92
N TYR A 178 14.31 9.29 -16.60
CA TYR A 178 14.32 7.94 -17.18
C TYR A 178 13.21 7.72 -18.20
N ALA A 179 12.59 8.80 -18.69
CA ALA A 179 11.49 8.79 -19.65
C ALA A 179 10.25 7.98 -19.17
N ILE A 180 10.07 7.87 -17.85
CA ILE A 180 8.89 7.23 -17.25
C ILE A 180 7.75 8.24 -17.24
N THR A 181 6.85 8.11 -18.21
CA THR A 181 5.67 8.97 -18.31
C THR A 181 4.54 8.51 -17.39
N PRO A 182 3.55 9.39 -17.09
CA PRO A 182 2.36 8.97 -16.34
C PRO A 182 1.62 7.79 -16.98
N GLN A 183 1.64 7.68 -18.32
CA GLN A 183 1.01 6.58 -19.05
C GLN A 183 1.72 5.24 -18.80
N VAL A 184 3.06 5.23 -18.83
CA VAL A 184 3.88 4.05 -18.56
C VAL A 184 3.68 3.58 -17.12
N LEU A 185 3.80 4.52 -16.16
CA LEU A 185 3.58 4.22 -14.75
C LEU A 185 2.14 3.74 -14.49
N GLY A 186 1.15 4.42 -15.08
CA GLY A 186 -0.26 4.05 -14.96
C GLY A 186 -0.56 2.66 -15.51
N SER A 187 0.09 2.27 -16.63
CA SER A 187 -0.03 0.92 -17.18
C SER A 187 0.56 -0.14 -16.27
N ALA A 188 1.69 0.15 -15.62
CA ALA A 188 2.30 -0.74 -14.64
C ALA A 188 1.40 -0.92 -13.41
N LEU A 189 0.87 0.17 -12.84
CA LEU A 189 -0.02 0.16 -11.68
C LEU A 189 -1.38 -0.52 -11.93
N LYS A 190 -1.81 -0.60 -13.17
CA LYS A 190 -3.07 -1.24 -13.60
C LYS A 190 -2.89 -2.63 -14.20
N ARG A 191 -1.70 -3.22 -14.08
CA ARG A 191 -1.36 -4.47 -14.77
C ARG A 191 -2.22 -5.67 -14.37
N ASP A 192 -2.69 -5.71 -13.14
CA ASP A 192 -3.62 -6.73 -12.63
C ASP A 192 -4.71 -6.03 -11.83
N GLU A 193 -5.97 -6.18 -12.24
CA GLU A 193 -7.13 -5.54 -11.59
C GLU A 193 -7.37 -6.01 -10.15
N LYS A 194 -6.89 -7.21 -9.81
CA LYS A 194 -7.00 -7.77 -8.46
C LYS A 194 -5.93 -7.22 -7.52
N VAL A 195 -4.89 -6.55 -8.05
CA VAL A 195 -3.84 -5.93 -7.25
C VAL A 195 -4.06 -4.42 -7.16
N LYS A 196 -4.22 -3.94 -5.97
CA LYS A 196 -4.38 -2.53 -5.65
C LYS A 196 -3.00 -1.90 -5.56
N ALA A 197 -2.52 -1.37 -6.69
CA ALA A 197 -1.18 -0.77 -6.78
C ALA A 197 -1.24 0.75 -6.78
N ALA A 198 -0.32 1.38 -6.03
CA ALA A 198 -0.19 2.83 -5.91
C ALA A 198 1.29 3.25 -5.78
N VAL A 199 1.56 4.53 -6.06
CA VAL A 199 2.87 5.16 -5.82
C VAL A 199 2.70 6.37 -4.92
N ILE A 200 3.62 6.56 -3.99
CA ILE A 200 3.73 7.74 -3.13
C ILE A 200 5.06 8.42 -3.48
N PHE A 201 4.96 9.65 -3.95
CA PHE A 201 6.14 10.48 -4.19
C PHE A 201 6.53 11.21 -2.91
N ILE A 202 7.78 11.00 -2.48
CA ILE A 202 8.38 11.66 -1.32
C ILE A 202 9.10 12.91 -1.81
N ASP A 203 8.32 13.96 -2.11
CA ASP A 203 8.87 15.17 -2.73
C ASP A 203 8.36 16.44 -2.03
N LYS A 204 9.24 17.44 -1.87
CA LYS A 204 8.91 18.76 -1.31
C LYS A 204 8.39 19.71 -2.39
N GLY A 205 7.26 19.37 -3.02
CA GLY A 205 6.58 20.30 -3.93
C GLY A 205 7.15 20.33 -5.35
N GLY A 206 7.77 19.27 -5.82
CA GLY A 206 8.20 19.13 -7.21
C GLY A 206 7.02 19.14 -8.17
N ALA A 207 7.12 19.95 -9.22
CA ALA A 207 6.09 20.05 -10.24
C ALA A 207 5.78 18.70 -10.91
N GLU A 208 6.78 17.82 -10.99
CA GLU A 208 6.68 16.52 -11.63
C GLU A 208 5.78 15.56 -10.82
N ALA A 209 6.03 15.41 -9.52
CA ALA A 209 5.19 14.59 -8.63
C ALA A 209 3.72 15.03 -8.69
N GLY A 210 3.46 16.34 -8.60
CA GLY A 210 2.12 16.89 -8.69
C GLY A 210 1.46 16.66 -10.05
N HIS A 211 2.21 16.72 -11.16
CA HIS A 211 1.71 16.42 -12.49
C HIS A 211 1.30 14.94 -12.62
N ILE A 212 2.14 14.03 -12.16
CA ILE A 212 1.85 12.60 -12.21
C ILE A 212 0.66 12.24 -11.30
N ALA A 213 0.59 12.81 -10.10
CA ALA A 213 -0.52 12.57 -9.19
C ALA A 213 -1.87 13.02 -9.77
N LYS A 214 -1.91 14.17 -10.48
CA LYS A 214 -3.09 14.63 -11.21
C LYS A 214 -3.47 13.74 -12.38
N ALA A 215 -2.49 13.16 -13.07
CA ALA A 215 -2.71 12.25 -14.19
C ALA A 215 -3.17 10.85 -13.78
N LEU A 216 -2.86 10.44 -12.54
CA LEU A 216 -3.17 9.11 -11.99
C LEU A 216 -3.98 9.22 -10.68
N PRO A 217 -5.20 9.76 -10.72
CA PRO A 217 -6.02 9.92 -9.52
C PRO A 217 -6.30 8.58 -8.85
N GLY A 218 -6.19 8.54 -7.50
CA GLY A 218 -6.38 7.34 -6.70
C GLY A 218 -5.24 6.31 -6.77
N ARG A 219 -4.19 6.56 -7.59
CA ARG A 219 -3.03 5.65 -7.72
C ARG A 219 -1.69 6.32 -7.53
N ALA A 220 -1.59 7.62 -7.66
CA ALA A 220 -0.38 8.39 -7.37
C ALA A 220 -0.68 9.47 -6.35
N PHE A 221 0.17 9.58 -5.35
CA PHE A 221 0.02 10.47 -4.20
C PHE A 221 1.32 11.21 -3.96
N VAL A 222 1.25 12.38 -3.33
CA VAL A 222 2.43 13.17 -2.94
C VAL A 222 2.44 13.31 -1.43
N ALA A 223 3.57 13.02 -0.81
CA ALA A 223 3.86 13.26 0.58
C ALA A 223 5.03 14.24 0.69
N GLU A 224 4.76 15.47 1.10
CA GLU A 224 5.78 16.51 1.27
C GLU A 224 6.63 16.26 2.52
N ASN A 225 6.05 15.60 3.52
CA ASN A 225 6.71 15.27 4.78
C ASN A 225 6.45 13.81 5.17
N THR A 226 7.39 13.21 5.87
CA THR A 226 7.25 11.84 6.43
C THR A 226 6.00 11.70 7.30
N LYS A 227 5.61 12.77 8.01
CA LYS A 227 4.39 12.79 8.87
C LYS A 227 3.08 12.64 8.09
N ASP A 228 3.08 12.93 6.79
CA ASP A 228 1.90 12.79 5.93
C ASP A 228 1.68 11.34 5.48
N ILE A 229 2.73 10.53 5.47
CA ILE A 229 2.71 9.17 4.93
C ILE A 229 1.69 8.26 5.62
N PRO A 230 1.52 8.25 6.95
CA PRO A 230 0.49 7.42 7.58
C PRO A 230 -0.92 7.76 7.10
N ARG A 231 -1.21 9.05 6.88
CA ARG A 231 -2.48 9.49 6.31
C ARG A 231 -2.63 9.05 4.87
N VAL A 232 -1.60 9.27 4.05
CA VAL A 232 -1.60 8.86 2.63
C VAL A 232 -1.75 7.34 2.50
N LEU A 233 -1.05 6.55 3.31
CA LEU A 233 -1.23 5.09 3.35
C LEU A 233 -2.65 4.68 3.74
N SER A 234 -3.24 5.36 4.74
CA SER A 234 -4.63 5.12 5.13
C SER A 234 -5.60 5.45 3.99
N ASP A 235 -5.38 6.58 3.31
CA ASP A 235 -6.20 7.02 2.16
C ASP A 235 -6.09 6.02 0.99
N ILE A 236 -4.88 5.52 0.70
CA ILE A 236 -4.65 4.49 -0.32
C ILE A 236 -5.41 3.22 0.04
N LEU A 237 -5.22 2.69 1.25
CA LEU A 237 -5.88 1.47 1.69
C LEU A 237 -7.41 1.62 1.69
N THR A 238 -7.92 2.81 1.97
CA THR A 238 -9.37 3.10 1.95
C THR A 238 -9.88 3.28 0.52
N SER A 239 -9.20 4.08 -0.31
CA SER A 239 -9.64 4.38 -1.68
C SER A 239 -9.55 3.18 -2.62
N LEU A 240 -8.59 2.30 -2.39
CA LEU A 240 -8.43 1.08 -3.18
C LEU A 240 -9.30 -0.09 -2.69
N MET A 241 -10.04 0.07 -1.58
CA MET A 241 -11.01 -0.94 -1.09
C MET A 241 -12.42 -0.75 -1.68
N HIS A 242 -12.66 0.34 -2.41
CA HIS A 242 -13.89 0.63 -3.14
C HIS A 242 -13.67 0.43 -4.64
#